data_73fc901305ed9edab93dde5e6d6df292
#
_entry.id   73fc901305ed9edab93dde5e6d6df292
#
_cell.length_a   1.000
_cell.length_b   1.000
_cell.length_c   1.000
_cell.angle_alpha   90.00
_cell.angle_beta   90.00
_cell.angle_gamma   90.00
#
_symmetry.space_group_name_H-M   'P 1'
#
loop_
_entity.id
_entity.type
_entity.pdbx_description
1 polymer ?
#
loop_
_entity_poly.entity_id
_entity_poly.type
_entity_poly.pdbx_seq_one_letter_code
_entity_poly.pdbx_strand_id
1 'polypeptide(L)'
;MANEFSHEANQSPATAERRAEILANPGFGDYFSDHMVTIDWEGDYKTGGTWYDARVHPYGPLVLDPAASVFHYGQEIFEGIKGYRHADGSVWTFRPEKNAARFANSAHRLSLPELPEETFIESLRELVKMDEQWVPTGDGEAFYFRPFMIATEAFLGVRPARHVQYHVIGSPAGNYFGT
;
A
#
# COMPACT_ATOMS: atom_id res chain seq x y z
N MET A 1 -1.20 6.03 -19.25
CA MET A 1 -1.26 7.33 -18.57
C MET A 1 -1.24 7.01 -17.09
N ALA A 2 -0.35 7.64 -16.30
CA ALA A 2 -0.39 7.49 -14.84
C ALA A 2 -1.79 7.90 -14.37
N ASN A 3 -2.41 7.09 -13.52
CA ASN A 3 -3.69 7.46 -12.92
C ASN A 3 -3.47 8.70 -12.06
N GLU A 4 -4.25 9.74 -12.29
CA GLU A 4 -4.24 10.91 -11.41
C GLU A 4 -4.82 10.50 -10.06
N PHE A 5 -4.05 10.73 -8.99
CA PHE A 5 -4.49 10.39 -7.63
C PHE A 5 -5.35 11.50 -7.07
N SER A 6 -6.53 11.15 -6.57
CA SER A 6 -7.32 12.04 -5.72
C SER A 6 -6.82 11.96 -4.28
N HIS A 7 -7.01 13.04 -3.52
CA HIS A 7 -6.55 13.12 -2.12
C HIS A 7 -7.70 13.51 -1.21
N GLU A 8 -7.95 12.70 -0.20
CA GLU A 8 -8.92 12.97 0.86
C GLU A 8 -8.19 13.07 2.20
N ALA A 9 -8.24 14.24 2.82
CA ALA A 9 -7.58 14.46 4.10
C ALA A 9 -8.31 13.73 5.23
N ASN A 10 -7.56 13.10 6.12
CA ASN A 10 -8.11 12.52 7.34
C ASN A 10 -8.66 13.64 8.25
N GLN A 11 -9.94 13.58 8.58
CA GLN A 11 -10.59 14.57 9.45
C GLN A 11 -10.27 14.39 10.95
N SER A 12 -9.68 13.25 11.30
CA SER A 12 -9.28 12.90 12.66
C SER A 12 -7.88 12.26 12.68
N PRO A 13 -6.85 12.96 12.17
CA PRO A 13 -5.48 12.44 12.15
C PRO A 13 -4.94 12.28 13.57
N ALA A 14 -3.91 11.49 13.75
CA ALA A 14 -3.20 11.42 15.03
C ALA A 14 -2.67 12.81 15.44
N THR A 15 -2.84 13.16 16.70
CA THR A 15 -2.28 14.43 17.21
C THR A 15 -0.75 14.41 17.12
N ALA A 16 -0.13 15.61 17.12
CA ALA A 16 1.33 15.72 17.10
C ALA A 16 1.98 15.00 18.29
N GLU A 17 1.35 15.08 19.47
CA GLU A 17 1.81 14.41 20.69
C GLU A 17 1.73 12.89 20.55
N ARG A 18 0.59 12.37 20.06
CA ARG A 18 0.41 10.93 19.86
C ARG A 18 1.39 10.38 18.83
N ARG A 19 1.60 11.09 17.74
CA ARG A 19 2.58 10.69 16.72
C ARG A 19 4.00 10.70 17.28
N ALA A 20 4.37 11.73 18.07
CA ALA A 20 5.68 11.79 18.71
C ALA A 20 5.92 10.62 19.68
N GLU A 21 4.91 10.22 20.48
CA GLU A 21 4.99 9.05 21.33
C GLU A 21 5.26 7.77 20.53
N ILE A 22 4.56 7.58 19.42
CA ILE A 22 4.73 6.40 18.54
C ILE A 22 6.11 6.42 17.91
N LEU A 23 6.56 7.56 17.37
CA LEU A 23 7.86 7.71 16.72
C LEU A 23 9.04 7.57 17.69
N ALA A 24 8.83 7.79 19.00
CA ALA A 24 9.85 7.56 20.01
C ALA A 24 10.17 6.06 20.21
N ASN A 25 9.24 5.16 19.89
CA ASN A 25 9.43 3.70 19.93
C ASN A 25 8.44 3.02 18.96
N PRO A 26 8.68 3.10 17.64
CA PRO A 26 7.69 2.72 16.64
C PRO A 26 7.41 1.20 16.56
N GLY A 27 8.28 0.36 17.10
CA GLY A 27 8.13 -1.10 16.97
C GLY A 27 8.19 -1.55 15.50
N PHE A 28 7.38 -2.54 15.13
CA PHE A 28 7.21 -2.97 13.75
C PHE A 28 5.79 -3.47 13.51
N GLY A 29 5.01 -2.71 12.71
CA GLY A 29 3.68 -3.11 12.27
C GLY A 29 2.56 -2.95 13.30
N ASP A 30 2.80 -2.27 14.41
CA ASP A 30 1.81 -2.03 15.46
C ASP A 30 1.03 -0.72 15.25
N TYR A 31 1.62 0.23 14.53
CA TYR A 31 1.05 1.54 14.27
C TYR A 31 1.02 1.82 12.78
N PHE A 32 -0.01 2.52 12.32
CA PHE A 32 -0.19 2.89 10.93
C PHE A 32 -0.29 4.40 10.79
N SER A 33 0.11 4.91 9.62
CA SER A 33 -0.02 6.32 9.30
C SER A 33 -1.48 6.72 9.07
N ASP A 34 -1.74 8.02 8.94
CA ASP A 34 -3.10 8.57 8.91
C ASP A 34 -3.86 8.25 7.61
N HIS A 35 -3.16 7.89 6.53
CA HIS A 35 -3.76 7.64 5.22
C HIS A 35 -3.35 6.29 4.65
N MET A 36 -4.06 5.88 3.61
CA MET A 36 -3.76 4.72 2.79
C MET A 36 -4.07 5.01 1.32
N VAL A 37 -3.45 4.23 0.44
CA VAL A 37 -3.76 4.27 -0.99
C VAL A 37 -4.72 3.15 -1.34
N THR A 38 -5.65 3.44 -2.26
CA THR A 38 -6.47 2.42 -2.92
C THR A 38 -6.57 2.74 -4.41
N ILE A 39 -6.47 1.71 -5.24
CA ILE A 39 -6.73 1.77 -6.68
C ILE A 39 -7.61 0.57 -7.02
N ASP A 40 -8.72 0.79 -7.70
CA ASP A 40 -9.63 -0.25 -8.12
C ASP A 40 -9.29 -0.76 -9.52
N TRP A 41 -9.55 -2.03 -9.77
CA TRP A 41 -9.46 -2.64 -11.10
C TRP A 41 -10.71 -3.43 -11.42
N GLU A 42 -11.17 -3.27 -12.66
CA GLU A 42 -12.27 -4.05 -13.21
C GLU A 42 -11.90 -4.57 -14.61
N GLY A 43 -12.21 -5.82 -14.87
CA GLY A 43 -11.95 -6.42 -16.18
C GLY A 43 -12.08 -7.93 -16.20
N ASP A 44 -11.47 -8.53 -17.22
CA ASP A 44 -11.32 -9.97 -17.31
C ASP A 44 -9.84 -10.30 -17.57
N TYR A 45 -9.29 -11.24 -16.85
CA TYR A 45 -7.87 -11.60 -16.93
C TYR A 45 -7.40 -11.95 -18.36
N LYS A 46 -8.29 -12.50 -19.20
CA LYS A 46 -7.95 -12.91 -20.57
C LYS A 46 -8.06 -11.78 -21.58
N THR A 47 -9.02 -10.89 -21.40
CA THR A 47 -9.32 -9.81 -22.36
C THR A 47 -8.81 -8.46 -21.90
N GLY A 48 -8.30 -8.36 -20.68
CA GLY A 48 -7.81 -7.15 -20.07
C GLY A 48 -8.86 -6.40 -19.27
N GLY A 49 -8.43 -5.33 -18.62
CA GLY A 49 -9.27 -4.47 -17.79
C GLY A 49 -8.59 -3.13 -17.56
N THR A 50 -9.14 -2.36 -16.64
CA THR A 50 -8.71 -0.99 -16.38
C THR A 50 -8.52 -0.77 -14.89
N TRP A 51 -7.38 -0.16 -14.54
CA TRP A 51 -7.14 0.45 -13.22
C TRP A 51 -7.81 1.83 -13.20
N TYR A 52 -8.55 2.13 -12.14
CA TYR A 52 -9.29 3.38 -12.00
C TYR A 52 -9.40 3.82 -10.54
N ASP A 53 -9.90 5.02 -10.31
CA ASP A 53 -10.15 5.59 -8.99
C ASP A 53 -8.95 5.49 -8.03
N ALA A 54 -7.77 5.91 -8.54
CA ALA A 54 -6.58 6.00 -7.72
C ALA A 54 -6.74 7.12 -6.68
N ARG A 55 -6.63 6.77 -5.38
CA ARG A 55 -6.90 7.70 -4.29
C ARG A 55 -6.00 7.48 -3.09
N VAL A 56 -5.62 8.56 -2.43
CA VAL A 56 -5.07 8.57 -1.07
C VAL A 56 -6.19 9.06 -0.15
N HIS A 57 -6.56 8.27 0.83
CA HIS A 57 -7.70 8.54 1.70
C HIS A 57 -7.39 8.11 3.14
N PRO A 58 -8.23 8.48 4.14
CA PRO A 58 -8.02 8.09 5.53
C PRO A 58 -7.81 6.58 5.71
N TYR A 59 -6.80 6.20 6.50
CA TYR A 59 -6.59 4.82 6.90
C TYR A 59 -7.81 4.30 7.67
N GLY A 60 -8.30 3.12 7.29
CA GLY A 60 -9.45 2.52 7.93
C GLY A 60 -9.74 1.09 7.47
N PRO A 61 -10.79 0.47 8.02
CA PRO A 61 -11.19 -0.88 7.66
C PRO A 61 -11.59 -1.01 6.18
N LEU A 62 -11.24 -2.14 5.57
CA LEU A 62 -11.80 -2.54 4.28
C LEU A 62 -13.15 -3.22 4.50
N VAL A 63 -14.15 -2.82 3.71
CA VAL A 63 -15.48 -3.44 3.73
C VAL A 63 -15.60 -4.37 2.52
N LEU A 64 -15.67 -5.67 2.77
CA LEU A 64 -15.73 -6.69 1.74
C LEU A 64 -16.98 -7.56 1.91
N ASP A 65 -17.54 -8.01 0.78
CA ASP A 65 -18.59 -9.03 0.79
C ASP A 65 -18.03 -10.35 1.34
N PRO A 66 -18.76 -11.11 2.16
CA PRO A 66 -18.32 -12.41 2.67
C PRO A 66 -17.98 -13.42 1.56
N ALA A 67 -18.53 -13.28 0.36
CA ALA A 67 -18.20 -14.09 -0.81
C ALA A 67 -17.01 -13.56 -1.61
N ALA A 68 -16.29 -12.54 -1.13
CA ALA A 68 -15.11 -12.02 -1.81
C ALA A 68 -14.06 -13.14 -2.01
N SER A 69 -13.54 -13.24 -3.22
CA SER A 69 -12.67 -14.36 -3.64
C SER A 69 -11.42 -14.50 -2.77
N VAL A 70 -10.92 -13.40 -2.21
CA VAL A 70 -9.75 -13.44 -1.31
C VAL A 70 -9.98 -14.34 -0.10
N PHE A 71 -11.18 -14.38 0.48
CA PHE A 71 -11.49 -15.21 1.67
C PHE A 71 -11.53 -16.71 1.38
N HIS A 72 -11.82 -17.10 0.13
CA HIS A 72 -12.06 -18.50 -0.23
C HIS A 72 -10.89 -19.12 -0.97
N TYR A 73 -10.13 -18.32 -1.72
CA TYR A 73 -9.07 -18.81 -2.60
C TYR A 73 -7.70 -18.22 -2.30
N GLY A 74 -7.60 -17.31 -1.32
CA GLY A 74 -6.33 -16.66 -0.99
C GLY A 74 -5.73 -15.92 -2.19
N GLN A 75 -6.57 -15.34 -3.06
CA GLN A 75 -6.11 -14.61 -4.23
C GLN A 75 -5.67 -13.21 -3.78
N GLU A 76 -4.47 -13.17 -3.22
CA GLU A 76 -3.84 -11.96 -2.67
C GLU A 76 -2.32 -12.02 -2.85
N ILE A 77 -1.70 -10.85 -2.94
CA ILE A 77 -0.24 -10.68 -2.97
C ILE A 77 0.17 -9.46 -2.16
N PHE A 78 1.41 -9.42 -1.70
CA PHE A 78 1.95 -8.25 -1.02
C PHE A 78 3.44 -8.03 -1.29
N GLU A 79 3.90 -6.83 -0.98
CA GLU A 79 5.30 -6.42 -0.96
C GLU A 79 5.64 -5.69 0.35
N GLY A 80 6.92 -5.49 0.58
CA GLY A 80 7.43 -4.67 1.67
C GLY A 80 8.59 -3.81 1.20
N ILE A 81 8.50 -2.50 1.44
CA ILE A 81 9.50 -1.51 1.06
C ILE A 81 9.74 -0.58 2.23
N LYS A 82 10.99 -0.17 2.43
CA LYS A 82 11.34 0.85 3.42
C LYS A 82 11.68 2.16 2.76
N GLY A 83 11.14 3.26 3.30
CA GLY A 83 11.53 4.62 3.00
C GLY A 83 12.33 5.21 4.15
N TYR A 84 13.44 5.85 3.84
CA TYR A 84 14.36 6.42 4.81
C TYR A 84 14.40 7.93 4.65
N ARG A 85 14.31 8.66 5.77
CA ARG A 85 14.51 10.11 5.77
C ARG A 85 16.00 10.42 5.75
N HIS A 86 16.40 11.25 4.81
CA HIS A 86 17.76 11.78 4.71
C HIS A 86 17.93 13.09 5.49
N ALA A 87 19.18 13.50 5.70
CA ALA A 87 19.51 14.72 6.46
C ALA A 87 18.97 16.01 5.82
N ASP A 88 18.73 16.01 4.51
CA ASP A 88 18.11 17.12 3.77
C ASP A 88 16.57 17.15 3.86
N GLY A 89 15.99 16.19 4.59
CA GLY A 89 14.53 16.03 4.75
C GLY A 89 13.87 15.17 3.67
N SER A 90 14.55 14.83 2.59
CA SER A 90 14.00 13.97 1.54
C SER A 90 13.79 12.53 2.02
N VAL A 91 12.81 11.83 1.41
CA VAL A 91 12.52 10.42 1.72
C VAL A 91 12.88 9.56 0.50
N TRP A 92 13.70 8.56 0.73
CA TRP A 92 14.21 7.69 -0.32
C TRP A 92 13.90 6.23 -0.05
N THR A 93 13.60 5.50 -1.12
CA THR A 93 13.46 4.04 -1.13
C THR A 93 14.61 3.41 -1.91
N PHE A 94 15.00 2.18 -1.56
CA PHE A 94 16.05 1.47 -2.29
C PHE A 94 15.45 0.58 -3.37
N ARG A 95 15.71 0.91 -4.64
CA ARG A 95 15.35 0.12 -5.83
C ARG A 95 13.87 -0.29 -5.89
N PRO A 96 12.90 0.63 -5.76
CA PRO A 96 11.48 0.32 -5.72
C PRO A 96 10.98 -0.35 -7.02
N GLU A 97 11.66 -0.11 -8.16
CA GLU A 97 11.39 -0.76 -9.44
C GLU A 97 11.54 -2.30 -9.35
N LYS A 98 12.42 -2.82 -8.49
CA LYS A 98 12.57 -4.27 -8.27
C LYS A 98 11.42 -4.86 -7.47
N ASN A 99 10.88 -4.08 -6.52
CA ASN A 99 9.67 -4.47 -5.79
C ASN A 99 8.46 -4.45 -6.73
N ALA A 100 8.32 -3.41 -7.55
CA ALA A 100 7.24 -3.32 -8.55
C ALA A 100 7.27 -4.51 -9.52
N ALA A 101 8.45 -4.85 -10.07
CA ALA A 101 8.62 -6.00 -10.96
C ALA A 101 8.27 -7.33 -10.26
N ARG A 102 8.67 -7.53 -8.99
CA ARG A 102 8.33 -8.72 -8.21
C ARG A 102 6.82 -8.78 -7.91
N PHE A 103 6.20 -7.64 -7.62
CA PHE A 103 4.76 -7.53 -7.41
C PHE A 103 3.98 -7.92 -8.66
N ALA A 104 4.39 -7.43 -9.85
CA ALA A 104 3.81 -7.83 -11.13
C ALA A 104 3.95 -9.33 -11.39
N ASN A 105 5.13 -9.91 -11.13
CA ASN A 105 5.34 -11.36 -11.25
C ASN A 105 4.44 -12.16 -10.29
N SER A 106 4.22 -11.68 -9.09
CA SER A 106 3.32 -12.30 -8.11
C SER A 106 1.86 -12.22 -8.57
N ALA A 107 1.45 -11.07 -9.11
CA ALA A 107 0.12 -10.88 -9.70
C ALA A 107 -0.12 -11.87 -10.85
N HIS A 108 0.83 -11.96 -11.78
CA HIS A 108 0.75 -12.91 -12.90
C HIS A 108 0.55 -14.35 -12.41
N ARG A 109 1.29 -14.81 -11.40
CA ARG A 109 1.20 -16.18 -10.88
C ARG A 109 -0.15 -16.51 -10.26
N LEU A 110 -0.83 -15.52 -9.67
CA LEU A 110 -2.15 -15.70 -9.05
C LEU A 110 -3.30 -15.25 -9.95
N SER A 111 -3.02 -15.00 -11.23
CA SER A 111 -4.03 -14.49 -12.18
C SER A 111 -4.72 -13.22 -11.68
N LEU A 112 -3.97 -12.36 -11.00
CA LEU A 112 -4.34 -10.99 -10.68
C LEU A 112 -3.86 -10.05 -11.78
N PRO A 113 -4.49 -8.89 -11.98
CA PRO A 113 -4.03 -7.91 -12.96
C PRO A 113 -2.65 -7.33 -12.54
N GLU A 114 -1.76 -7.19 -13.52
CA GLU A 114 -0.48 -6.53 -13.27
C GLU A 114 -0.69 -5.02 -13.11
N LEU A 115 -0.21 -4.46 -12.00
CA LEU A 115 -0.18 -3.02 -11.80
C LEU A 115 1.05 -2.44 -12.54
N PRO A 116 0.91 -1.36 -13.34
CA PRO A 116 2.06 -0.71 -13.97
C PRO A 116 3.11 -0.27 -12.96
N GLU A 117 4.39 -0.46 -13.27
CA GLU A 117 5.52 -0.10 -12.41
C GLU A 117 5.47 1.38 -11.98
N GLU A 118 5.18 2.29 -12.92
CA GLU A 118 5.06 3.72 -12.63
C GLU A 118 3.95 4.00 -11.62
N THR A 119 2.79 3.35 -11.75
CA THR A 119 1.66 3.49 -10.82
C THR A 119 2.02 2.95 -9.43
N PHE A 120 2.72 1.81 -9.36
CA PHE A 120 3.21 1.26 -8.10
C PHE A 120 4.14 2.24 -7.39
N ILE A 121 5.14 2.79 -8.09
CA ILE A 121 6.11 3.74 -7.50
C ILE A 121 5.40 5.05 -7.10
N GLU A 122 4.52 5.56 -7.95
CA GLU A 122 3.78 6.80 -7.67
C GLU A 122 2.88 6.64 -6.44
N SER A 123 2.24 5.49 -6.25
CA SER A 123 1.41 5.22 -5.07
C SER A 123 2.17 5.39 -3.75
N LEU A 124 3.46 5.01 -3.71
CA LEU A 124 4.32 5.19 -2.53
C LEU A 124 4.62 6.68 -2.29
N ARG A 125 4.88 7.43 -3.38
CA ARG A 125 5.15 8.88 -3.31
C ARG A 125 3.92 9.65 -2.83
N GLU A 126 2.75 9.31 -3.36
CA GLU A 126 1.50 9.96 -2.99
C GLU A 126 1.14 9.72 -1.52
N LEU A 127 1.37 8.51 -1.00
CA LEU A 127 1.19 8.24 0.42
C LEU A 127 2.14 9.09 1.29
N VAL A 128 3.42 9.17 0.93
CA VAL A 128 4.40 9.98 1.68
C VAL A 128 4.07 11.47 1.64
N LYS A 129 3.56 12.00 0.52
CA LYS A 129 3.15 13.41 0.44
C LYS A 129 2.08 13.76 1.51
N MET A 130 1.17 12.83 1.80
CA MET A 130 0.13 13.03 2.81
C MET A 130 0.65 12.76 4.23
N ASP A 131 1.54 11.79 4.39
CA ASP A 131 1.97 11.23 5.68
C ASP A 131 3.46 11.44 5.98
N GLU A 132 4.09 12.44 5.38
CA GLU A 132 5.52 12.72 5.55
C GLU A 132 5.96 12.80 7.02
N GLN A 133 5.11 13.34 7.87
CA GLN A 133 5.33 13.48 9.31
C GLN A 133 5.40 12.14 10.08
N TRP A 134 4.98 11.04 9.44
CA TRP A 134 5.08 9.69 10.00
C TRP A 134 6.40 9.00 9.67
N VAL A 135 7.23 9.59 8.81
CA VAL A 135 8.55 9.03 8.46
C VAL A 135 9.53 9.32 9.61
N PRO A 136 10.04 8.28 10.30
CA PRO A 136 10.96 8.45 11.42
C PRO A 136 12.27 9.13 10.99
N THR A 137 12.98 9.69 11.98
CA THR A 137 14.28 10.36 11.79
C THR A 137 15.44 9.67 12.54
N GLY A 138 15.14 8.63 13.32
CA GLY A 138 16.13 7.89 14.10
C GLY A 138 17.02 7.02 13.20
N ASP A 139 18.24 6.76 13.66
CA ASP A 139 19.20 5.91 12.94
C ASP A 139 18.66 4.46 12.84
N GLY A 140 18.65 3.92 11.61
CA GLY A 140 18.10 2.59 11.33
C GLY A 140 16.58 2.49 11.32
N GLU A 141 15.87 3.56 11.65
CA GLU A 141 14.42 3.62 11.54
C GLU A 141 13.98 3.90 10.09
N ALA A 142 12.75 3.52 9.76
CA ALA A 142 12.21 3.66 8.43
C ALA A 142 10.68 3.81 8.44
N PHE A 143 10.14 4.33 7.37
CA PHE A 143 8.73 4.21 7.06
C PHE A 143 8.53 2.94 6.22
N TYR A 144 7.79 1.98 6.75
CA TYR A 144 7.53 0.71 6.09
C TYR A 144 6.24 0.81 5.27
N PHE A 145 6.36 0.63 3.97
CA PHE A 145 5.21 0.50 3.07
C PHE A 145 4.82 -0.97 2.93
N ARG A 146 3.54 -1.24 3.01
CA ARG A 146 2.94 -2.54 2.68
C ARG A 146 2.01 -2.39 1.48
N PRO A 147 2.53 -2.42 0.25
CA PRO A 147 1.69 -2.62 -0.93
C PRO A 147 1.07 -4.02 -0.89
N PHE A 148 -0.22 -4.12 -1.20
CA PHE A 148 -0.88 -5.42 -1.33
C PHE A 148 -2.03 -5.33 -2.33
N MET A 149 -2.44 -6.47 -2.85
CA MET A 149 -3.53 -6.57 -3.82
C MET A 149 -4.40 -7.76 -3.45
N ILE A 150 -5.71 -7.57 -3.48
CA ILE A 150 -6.71 -8.56 -3.10
C ILE A 150 -7.83 -8.66 -4.15
N ALA A 151 -8.32 -9.88 -4.37
CA ALA A 151 -9.51 -10.12 -5.18
C ALA A 151 -10.77 -9.84 -4.35
N THR A 152 -11.50 -8.80 -4.74
CA THR A 152 -12.67 -8.28 -4.00
C THR A 152 -14.01 -8.75 -4.57
N GLU A 153 -14.02 -9.39 -5.75
CA GLU A 153 -15.24 -9.87 -6.39
C GLU A 153 -16.00 -10.86 -5.50
N ALA A 154 -17.28 -10.60 -5.29
CA ALA A 154 -18.21 -11.52 -4.60
C ALA A 154 -18.60 -12.67 -5.54
N PHE A 155 -17.82 -13.73 -5.56
CA PHE A 155 -18.00 -14.86 -6.47
C PHE A 155 -17.37 -16.15 -5.92
N LEU A 156 -18.15 -17.21 -5.80
CA LEU A 156 -17.71 -18.49 -5.24
C LEU A 156 -17.20 -19.51 -6.30
N GLY A 157 -17.20 -19.16 -7.58
CA GLY A 157 -16.65 -20.01 -8.63
C GLY A 157 -15.13 -19.88 -8.73
N VAL A 158 -14.47 -20.90 -9.29
CA VAL A 158 -13.00 -20.91 -9.46
C VAL A 158 -12.64 -20.34 -10.83
N ARG A 159 -12.26 -19.07 -10.85
CA ARG A 159 -11.67 -18.35 -11.99
C ARG A 159 -10.96 -17.09 -11.48
N PRO A 160 -10.13 -16.45 -12.31
CA PRO A 160 -9.57 -15.13 -11.96
C PRO A 160 -10.67 -14.11 -11.64
N ALA A 161 -10.48 -13.33 -10.59
CA ALA A 161 -11.44 -12.32 -10.19
C ALA A 161 -11.51 -11.16 -11.21
N ARG A 162 -12.70 -10.58 -11.34
CA ARG A 162 -12.98 -9.43 -12.23
C ARG A 162 -12.98 -8.10 -11.51
N HIS A 163 -12.98 -8.10 -10.19
CA HIS A 163 -12.82 -6.93 -9.34
C HIS A 163 -11.68 -7.18 -8.38
N VAL A 164 -10.71 -6.27 -8.40
CA VAL A 164 -9.48 -6.36 -7.61
C VAL A 164 -9.20 -4.97 -7.04
N GLN A 165 -8.65 -4.93 -5.83
CA GLN A 165 -8.15 -3.69 -5.24
C GLN A 165 -6.67 -3.82 -4.94
N TYR A 166 -5.92 -2.76 -5.30
CA TYR A 166 -4.56 -2.52 -4.85
C TYR A 166 -4.57 -1.50 -3.73
N HIS A 167 -3.77 -1.74 -2.71
CA HIS A 167 -3.64 -0.86 -1.55
C HIS A 167 -2.18 -0.63 -1.18
N VAL A 168 -1.91 0.50 -0.54
CA VAL A 168 -0.67 0.72 0.22
C VAL A 168 -1.03 1.26 1.59
N ILE A 169 -0.54 0.62 2.63
CA ILE A 169 -0.58 1.14 4.00
C ILE A 169 0.85 1.45 4.47
N GLY A 170 0.99 2.45 5.34
CA GLY A 170 2.26 2.90 5.89
C GLY A 170 2.36 2.67 7.38
N SER A 171 3.55 2.31 7.86
CA SER A 171 3.83 2.08 9.28
C SER A 171 5.22 2.62 9.62
N PRO A 172 5.38 3.47 10.65
CA PRO A 172 6.71 3.76 11.16
C PRO A 172 7.33 2.49 11.75
N ALA A 173 8.59 2.25 11.49
CA ALA A 173 9.29 1.05 11.88
C ALA A 173 10.65 1.37 12.53
N GLY A 174 10.88 0.78 13.68
CA GLY A 174 12.17 0.77 14.35
C GLY A 174 13.14 -0.26 13.78
N ASN A 175 14.26 -0.47 14.49
CA ASN A 175 15.19 -1.54 14.16
C ASN A 175 14.54 -2.90 14.34
N TYR A 176 14.32 -3.61 13.24
CA TYR A 176 13.68 -4.94 13.24
C TYR A 176 14.49 -6.02 14.00
N PHE A 177 15.81 -5.89 13.95
CA PHE A 177 16.73 -6.77 14.68
C PHE A 177 17.28 -5.99 15.87
N GLY A 178 16.64 -6.01 17.01
CA GLY A 178 17.12 -5.32 18.20
C GLY A 178 18.65 -5.46 18.38
N THR A 179 19.30 -4.41 18.85
CA THR A 179 20.74 -4.42 19.23
C THR A 179 21.00 -5.40 20.36
#